data_8e261022216b3cf9eadc1346904a8974
#
_entry.id   8e261022216b3cf9eadc1346904a8974
#
_cell.length_a   1.000
_cell.length_b   1.000
_cell.length_c   1.000
_cell.angle_alpha   90.00
_cell.angle_beta   90.00
_cell.angle_gamma   90.00
#
_symmetry.space_group_name_H-M   'P 1'
#
loop_
_entity.id
_entity.type
_entity.pdbx_description
1 polymer ?
#
loop_
_entity_poly.entity_id
_entity_poly.type
_entity_poly.pdbx_seq_one_letter_code
_entity_poly.pdbx_strand_id
1 'polypeptide(L)'
;ITNDGVTIAKEIELKDAFENMGAQLVREVATKTNDAAGDGTTTATVLAQALVTEGMKNVTAGANPMDIKRGIQKAVNTAVEAVKAHSQKVNGSKDIARVGTVSAGDAQIGQLIADAMEKVTADGVITIEENKTTAETYTEVVEGMQFDRGYVTPYMVTDTEKMETVYEDCSVLITDKKISVFQDIVPLLESVIQSGRKLLIIAEDVEGDALSNLIINRLRGGLNVVAVKAPGFGDRRKEMLQDIAILTGGTVISSDLGYELKDATIQLLGSARQVKVGKENTTIVGGAGDKQAIADRVAQIRSQI
;
A
#
# COMPACT_ATOMS: atom_id res chain seq x y z
N ILE A 1 11.84 7.47 -20.38
CA ILE A 1 13.22 7.32 -19.85
C ILE A 1 13.10 7.32 -18.34
N THR A 2 13.63 6.31 -17.70
CA THR A 2 13.63 6.17 -16.23
C THR A 2 15.01 5.74 -15.74
N ASN A 3 15.35 6.15 -14.51
CA ASN A 3 16.56 5.73 -13.80
C ASN A 3 16.24 4.65 -12.74
N ASP A 4 14.97 4.27 -12.60
CA ASP A 4 14.55 3.29 -11.63
C ASP A 4 14.92 1.87 -12.07
N GLY A 5 15.82 1.24 -11.31
CA GLY A 5 16.34 -0.08 -11.63
C GLY A 5 15.30 -1.20 -11.61
N VAL A 6 14.26 -1.11 -10.78
CA VAL A 6 13.20 -2.13 -10.76
C VAL A 6 12.33 -2.05 -12.01
N THR A 7 11.98 -0.85 -12.44
CA THR A 7 11.22 -0.62 -13.68
C THR A 7 12.03 -1.14 -14.90
N ILE A 8 13.32 -0.79 -14.98
CA ILE A 8 14.20 -1.26 -16.04
C ILE A 8 14.31 -2.81 -16.02
N ALA A 9 14.51 -3.40 -14.86
CA ALA A 9 14.66 -4.86 -14.73
C ALA A 9 13.38 -5.62 -15.12
N LYS A 10 12.19 -5.05 -14.90
CA LYS A 10 10.92 -5.64 -15.29
C LYS A 10 10.72 -5.71 -16.81
N GLU A 11 11.27 -4.77 -17.55
CA GLU A 11 11.17 -4.69 -19.02
C GLU A 11 12.15 -5.63 -19.75
N ILE A 12 13.10 -6.25 -19.01
CA ILE A 12 14.09 -7.14 -19.64
C ILE A 12 13.48 -8.53 -19.83
N GLU A 13 13.28 -8.91 -21.09
CA GLU A 13 12.88 -10.24 -21.52
C GLU A 13 13.83 -10.76 -22.60
N LEU A 14 14.44 -11.93 -22.35
CA LEU A 14 15.43 -12.54 -23.24
C LEU A 14 14.81 -13.69 -24.02
N LYS A 15 15.23 -13.86 -25.28
CA LYS A 15 14.70 -14.91 -26.17
C LYS A 15 15.09 -16.31 -25.74
N ASP A 16 16.29 -16.51 -25.20
CA ASP A 16 16.72 -17.78 -24.66
C ASP A 16 16.10 -18.03 -23.29
N ALA A 17 15.45 -19.19 -23.12
CA ALA A 17 14.73 -19.53 -21.91
C ALA A 17 15.64 -19.64 -20.67
N PHE A 18 16.88 -20.11 -20.83
CA PHE A 18 17.84 -20.23 -19.72
C PHE A 18 18.40 -18.86 -19.32
N GLU A 19 18.76 -18.04 -20.30
CA GLU A 19 19.19 -16.67 -20.04
C GLU A 19 18.07 -15.85 -19.39
N ASN A 20 16.82 -16.05 -19.84
CA ASN A 20 15.66 -15.37 -19.28
C ASN A 20 15.38 -15.78 -17.82
N MET A 21 15.64 -17.03 -17.43
CA MET A 21 15.58 -17.41 -16.01
C MET A 21 16.58 -16.63 -15.17
N GLY A 22 17.79 -16.40 -15.68
CA GLY A 22 18.79 -15.54 -15.04
C GLY A 22 18.30 -14.10 -14.89
N ALA A 23 17.73 -13.54 -15.95
CA ALA A 23 17.14 -12.18 -15.91
C ALA A 23 16.03 -12.07 -14.89
N GLN A 24 15.16 -13.10 -14.75
CA GLN A 24 14.10 -13.12 -13.74
C GLN A 24 14.64 -13.15 -12.31
N LEU A 25 15.71 -13.88 -12.04
CA LEU A 25 16.37 -13.89 -10.72
C LEU A 25 16.95 -12.51 -10.37
N VAL A 26 17.56 -11.82 -11.34
CA VAL A 26 18.07 -10.46 -11.13
C VAL A 26 16.91 -9.46 -10.91
N ARG A 27 15.82 -9.63 -11.66
CA ARG A 27 14.60 -8.83 -11.43
C ARG A 27 14.06 -9.01 -10.02
N GLU A 28 14.10 -10.22 -9.47
CA GLU A 28 13.66 -10.48 -8.08
C GLU A 28 14.52 -9.69 -7.07
N VAL A 29 15.83 -9.55 -7.30
CA VAL A 29 16.71 -8.73 -6.45
C VAL A 29 16.25 -7.27 -6.44
N ALA A 30 16.00 -6.69 -7.62
CA ALA A 30 15.51 -5.31 -7.73
C ALA A 30 14.14 -5.13 -7.04
N THR A 31 13.22 -6.07 -7.25
CA THR A 31 11.88 -6.04 -6.66
C THR A 31 11.93 -6.11 -5.12
N LYS A 32 12.67 -7.06 -4.55
CA LYS A 32 12.83 -7.17 -3.09
C LYS A 32 13.48 -5.93 -2.47
N THR A 33 14.42 -5.30 -3.18
CA THR A 33 15.04 -4.06 -2.72
C THR A 33 14.03 -2.92 -2.71
N ASN A 34 13.21 -2.82 -3.77
CA ASN A 34 12.14 -1.84 -3.85
C ASN A 34 11.12 -2.02 -2.73
N ASP A 35 10.67 -3.24 -2.48
CA ASP A 35 9.68 -3.56 -1.45
C ASP A 35 10.19 -3.24 -0.03
N ALA A 36 11.50 -3.43 0.19
CA ALA A 36 12.11 -3.19 1.50
C ALA A 36 12.50 -1.73 1.77
N ALA A 37 12.94 -1.00 0.76
CA ALA A 37 13.55 0.32 0.92
C ALA A 37 13.00 1.42 0.01
N GLY A 38 12.29 1.07 -1.06
CA GLY A 38 11.78 2.03 -2.05
C GLY A 38 12.87 2.69 -2.90
N ASP A 39 14.14 2.37 -2.68
CA ASP A 39 15.30 2.95 -3.35
C ASP A 39 16.48 1.97 -3.40
N GLY A 40 17.50 2.29 -4.20
CA GLY A 40 18.73 1.49 -4.32
C GLY A 40 18.61 0.27 -5.22
N THR A 41 17.56 0.15 -6.02
CA THR A 41 17.27 -0.99 -6.90
C THR A 41 18.36 -1.22 -7.94
N THR A 42 18.88 -0.16 -8.54
CA THR A 42 19.99 -0.20 -9.50
C THR A 42 21.29 -0.66 -8.81
N THR A 43 21.59 -0.12 -7.64
CA THR A 43 22.77 -0.50 -6.84
C THR A 43 22.72 -1.98 -6.46
N ALA A 44 21.56 -2.47 -6.00
CA ALA A 44 21.35 -3.88 -5.65
C ALA A 44 21.57 -4.80 -6.86
N THR A 45 21.10 -4.39 -8.04
CA THR A 45 21.29 -5.14 -9.29
C THR A 45 22.76 -5.24 -9.69
N VAL A 46 23.51 -4.15 -9.60
CA VAL A 46 24.95 -4.11 -9.88
C VAL A 46 25.74 -4.97 -8.88
N LEU A 47 25.39 -4.90 -7.60
CA LEU A 47 26.00 -5.77 -6.57
C LEU A 47 25.70 -7.24 -6.81
N ALA A 48 24.48 -7.59 -7.20
CA ALA A 48 24.12 -8.97 -7.53
C ALA A 48 24.95 -9.47 -8.71
N GLN A 49 25.12 -8.68 -9.77
CA GLN A 49 26.00 -9.02 -10.91
C GLN A 49 27.42 -9.28 -10.44
N ALA A 50 28.01 -8.39 -9.64
CA ALA A 50 29.37 -8.55 -9.14
C ALA A 50 29.53 -9.82 -8.30
N LEU A 51 28.59 -10.08 -7.37
CA LEU A 51 28.60 -11.27 -6.51
C LEU A 51 28.51 -12.57 -7.32
N VAL A 52 27.62 -12.61 -8.33
CA VAL A 52 27.47 -13.77 -9.20
C VAL A 52 28.73 -13.98 -10.03
N THR A 53 29.27 -12.91 -10.63
CA THR A 53 30.46 -13.00 -11.48
C THR A 53 31.69 -13.51 -10.70
N GLU A 54 31.94 -12.96 -9.52
CA GLU A 54 33.08 -13.41 -8.68
C GLU A 54 32.82 -14.77 -8.04
N GLY A 55 31.57 -15.05 -7.63
CA GLY A 55 31.18 -16.36 -7.11
C GLY A 55 31.38 -17.48 -8.13
N MET A 56 30.97 -17.26 -9.37
CA MET A 56 31.12 -18.24 -10.46
C MET A 56 32.60 -18.60 -10.80
N LYS A 57 33.51 -17.63 -10.71
CA LYS A 57 34.96 -17.92 -10.88
C LYS A 57 35.43 -18.94 -9.85
N ASN A 58 34.98 -18.80 -8.61
CA ASN A 58 35.36 -19.72 -7.52
C ASN A 58 34.70 -21.09 -7.67
N VAL A 59 33.41 -21.13 -8.07
CA VAL A 59 32.72 -22.41 -8.35
C VAL A 59 33.39 -23.15 -9.48
N THR A 60 33.73 -22.46 -10.56
CA THR A 60 34.45 -23.06 -11.72
C THR A 60 35.83 -23.56 -11.33
N ALA A 61 36.49 -22.93 -10.35
CA ALA A 61 37.75 -23.38 -9.79
C ALA A 61 37.62 -24.57 -8.80
N GLY A 62 36.40 -25.09 -8.58
CA GLY A 62 36.14 -26.26 -7.74
C GLY A 62 35.75 -25.95 -6.30
N ALA A 63 35.51 -24.69 -5.94
CA ALA A 63 35.03 -24.34 -4.60
C ALA A 63 33.60 -24.80 -4.39
N ASN A 64 33.28 -25.22 -3.16
CA ASN A 64 31.93 -25.65 -2.80
C ASN A 64 30.98 -24.42 -2.76
N PRO A 65 29.90 -24.40 -3.55
CA PRO A 65 28.96 -23.29 -3.58
C PRO A 65 28.33 -22.98 -2.20
N MET A 66 28.14 -23.97 -1.34
CA MET A 66 27.58 -23.78 0.01
C MET A 66 28.57 -23.07 0.95
N ASP A 67 29.87 -23.27 0.77
CA ASP A 67 30.87 -22.54 1.52
C ASP A 67 30.97 -21.08 1.05
N ILE A 68 30.90 -20.86 -0.26
CA ILE A 68 30.80 -19.50 -0.82
C ILE A 68 29.57 -18.78 -0.26
N LYS A 69 28.41 -19.42 -0.25
CA LYS A 69 27.18 -18.84 0.33
C LYS A 69 27.39 -18.46 1.79
N ARG A 70 28.02 -19.32 2.60
CA ARG A 70 28.34 -19.02 4.01
C ARG A 70 29.30 -17.84 4.14
N GLY A 71 30.29 -17.75 3.27
CA GLY A 71 31.22 -16.63 3.20
C GLY A 71 30.55 -15.32 2.85
N ILE A 72 29.70 -15.32 1.82
CA ILE A 72 28.90 -14.16 1.43
C ILE A 72 28.02 -13.69 2.60
N GLN A 73 27.33 -14.59 3.30
CA GLN A 73 26.49 -14.23 4.44
C GLN A 73 27.28 -13.55 5.56
N LYS A 74 28.48 -14.04 5.88
CA LYS A 74 29.35 -13.38 6.87
C LYS A 74 29.78 -11.99 6.42
N ALA A 75 30.19 -11.85 5.16
CA ALA A 75 30.59 -10.57 4.59
C ALA A 75 29.44 -9.55 4.59
N VAL A 76 28.22 -9.99 4.23
CA VAL A 76 27.00 -9.15 4.26
C VAL A 76 26.73 -8.67 5.69
N ASN A 77 26.76 -9.54 6.68
CA ASN A 77 26.53 -9.15 8.07
C ASN A 77 27.52 -8.08 8.52
N THR A 78 28.84 -8.27 8.25
CA THR A 78 29.86 -7.28 8.58
C THR A 78 29.67 -5.96 7.83
N ALA A 79 29.31 -6.01 6.54
CA ALA A 79 29.04 -4.81 5.76
C ALA A 79 27.82 -4.04 6.28
N VAL A 80 26.74 -4.74 6.66
CA VAL A 80 25.55 -4.13 7.25
C VAL A 80 25.87 -3.44 8.59
N GLU A 81 26.65 -4.08 9.45
CA GLU A 81 27.10 -3.48 10.71
C GLU A 81 27.94 -2.22 10.46
N ALA A 82 28.88 -2.26 9.51
CA ALA A 82 29.69 -1.11 9.14
C ALA A 82 28.84 0.03 8.58
N VAL A 83 27.88 -0.25 7.70
CA VAL A 83 26.94 0.75 7.16
C VAL A 83 26.12 1.39 8.29
N LYS A 84 25.59 0.58 9.21
CA LYS A 84 24.85 1.08 10.39
C LYS A 84 25.70 1.98 11.26
N ALA A 85 26.97 1.62 11.50
CA ALA A 85 27.90 2.41 12.30
C ALA A 85 28.26 3.77 11.68
N HIS A 86 28.22 3.87 10.34
CA HIS A 86 28.48 5.12 9.61
C HIS A 86 27.22 5.91 9.28
N SER A 87 26.03 5.33 9.52
CA SER A 87 24.77 6.02 9.24
C SER A 87 24.56 7.21 10.16
N GLN A 88 23.97 8.26 9.61
CA GLN A 88 23.55 9.44 10.37
C GLN A 88 22.03 9.49 10.41
N LYS A 89 21.48 9.84 11.58
CA LYS A 89 20.02 10.03 11.69
C LYS A 89 19.61 11.27 10.90
N VAL A 90 18.54 11.13 10.14
CA VAL A 90 17.89 12.26 9.46
C VAL A 90 17.35 13.22 10.53
N ASN A 91 17.73 14.49 10.44
CA ASN A 91 17.35 15.51 11.40
C ASN A 91 16.86 16.78 10.68
N GLY A 92 15.54 16.96 10.70
CA GLY A 92 14.89 18.15 10.13
C GLY A 92 14.76 18.16 8.61
N SER A 93 14.11 19.21 8.12
CA SER A 93 13.68 19.37 6.73
C SER A 93 14.82 19.32 5.72
N LYS A 94 16.01 19.85 6.05
CA LYS A 94 17.17 19.84 5.14
C LYS A 94 17.68 18.43 4.84
N ASP A 95 17.70 17.55 5.84
CA ASP A 95 18.15 16.18 5.62
C ASP A 95 17.11 15.39 4.86
N ILE A 96 15.82 15.63 5.13
CA ILE A 96 14.71 15.05 4.35
C ILE A 96 14.83 15.47 2.88
N ALA A 97 15.03 16.76 2.61
CA ALA A 97 15.23 17.27 1.26
C ALA A 97 16.43 16.61 0.54
N ARG A 98 17.54 16.37 1.25
CA ARG A 98 18.72 15.69 0.70
C ARG A 98 18.39 14.25 0.32
N VAL A 99 17.73 13.50 1.21
CA VAL A 99 17.32 12.12 0.93
C VAL A 99 16.37 12.08 -0.27
N GLY A 100 15.35 12.93 -0.29
CA GLY A 100 14.42 13.05 -1.42
C GLY A 100 15.12 13.43 -2.73
N THR A 101 16.09 14.35 -2.67
CA THR A 101 16.88 14.74 -3.85
C THR A 101 17.72 13.60 -4.41
N VAL A 102 18.36 12.82 -3.53
CA VAL A 102 19.16 11.66 -3.97
C VAL A 102 18.29 10.60 -4.61
N SER A 103 17.15 10.30 -4.01
CA SER A 103 16.22 9.28 -4.51
C SER A 103 15.54 9.70 -5.83
N ALA A 104 15.07 10.94 -5.91
CA ALA A 104 14.38 11.45 -7.11
C ALA A 104 15.35 11.86 -8.23
N GLY A 105 16.63 12.11 -7.91
CA GLY A 105 17.58 12.72 -8.84
C GLY A 105 17.29 14.21 -9.14
N ASP A 106 16.39 14.85 -8.40
CA ASP A 106 15.92 16.20 -8.61
C ASP A 106 15.76 16.96 -7.29
N ALA A 107 16.43 18.11 -7.18
CA ALA A 107 16.42 18.93 -5.96
C ALA A 107 15.07 19.60 -5.69
N GLN A 108 14.28 19.91 -6.74
CA GLN A 108 12.96 20.51 -6.58
C GLN A 108 12.00 19.50 -5.98
N ILE A 109 12.03 18.26 -6.47
CA ILE A 109 11.21 17.16 -5.91
C ILE A 109 11.62 16.88 -4.48
N GLY A 110 12.94 16.84 -4.17
CA GLY A 110 13.43 16.68 -2.82
C GLY A 110 12.91 17.74 -1.85
N GLN A 111 12.87 19.01 -2.30
CA GLN A 111 12.34 20.11 -1.51
C GLN A 111 10.82 19.99 -1.32
N LEU A 112 10.06 19.65 -2.37
CA LEU A 112 8.61 19.43 -2.28
C LEU A 112 8.25 18.32 -1.27
N ILE A 113 9.03 17.24 -1.25
CA ILE A 113 8.85 16.15 -0.27
C ILE A 113 9.11 16.66 1.15
N ALA A 114 10.18 17.43 1.36
CA ALA A 114 10.50 17.99 2.67
C ALA A 114 9.42 18.96 3.16
N ASP A 115 8.91 19.83 2.27
CA ASP A 115 7.82 20.76 2.59
C ASP A 115 6.50 20.01 2.90
N ALA A 116 6.24 18.91 2.19
CA ALA A 116 5.08 18.06 2.46
C ALA A 116 5.22 17.38 3.84
N MET A 117 6.39 16.80 4.15
CA MET A 117 6.68 16.18 5.46
C MET A 117 6.53 17.18 6.62
N GLU A 118 6.92 18.42 6.43
CA GLU A 118 6.76 19.47 7.45
C GLU A 118 5.27 19.78 7.72
N LYS A 119 4.43 19.73 6.69
CA LYS A 119 2.97 19.96 6.80
C LYS A 119 2.23 18.80 7.45
N VAL A 120 2.59 17.57 7.10
CA VAL A 120 1.86 16.36 7.56
C VAL A 120 2.47 15.71 8.79
N THR A 121 3.62 16.18 9.27
CA THR A 121 4.41 15.62 10.37
C THR A 121 5.02 14.24 10.06
N ALA A 122 5.77 13.65 11.00
CA ALA A 122 6.44 12.36 10.81
C ALA A 122 5.46 11.18 10.63
N ASP A 123 4.23 11.32 11.11
CA ASP A 123 3.19 10.28 11.06
C ASP A 123 2.27 10.41 9.83
N GLY A 124 2.47 11.46 9.02
CA GLY A 124 1.69 11.69 7.82
C GLY A 124 2.11 10.79 6.66
N VAL A 125 1.14 10.45 5.81
CA VAL A 125 1.36 9.65 4.59
C VAL A 125 1.55 10.59 3.41
N ILE A 126 2.61 10.38 2.64
CA ILE A 126 2.86 11.08 1.39
C ILE A 126 2.64 10.10 0.25
N THR A 127 1.74 10.44 -0.66
CA THR A 127 1.51 9.72 -1.91
C THR A 127 1.97 10.58 -3.08
N ILE A 128 2.43 9.93 -4.14
CA ILE A 128 2.82 10.59 -5.39
C ILE A 128 1.85 10.13 -6.46
N GLU A 129 1.21 11.09 -7.13
CA GLU A 129 0.25 10.83 -8.19
C GLU A 129 0.71 11.51 -9.47
N GLU A 130 0.48 10.85 -10.59
CA GLU A 130 0.76 11.44 -11.91
C GLU A 130 -0.34 12.44 -12.29
N ASN A 131 0.06 13.68 -12.54
CA ASN A 131 -0.87 14.68 -13.02
C ASN A 131 -1.01 14.59 -14.55
N LYS A 132 -2.24 14.37 -15.02
CA LYS A 132 -2.56 14.30 -16.45
C LYS A 132 -2.67 15.68 -17.13
N THR A 133 -2.51 16.74 -16.36
CA THR A 133 -2.52 18.13 -16.89
C THR A 133 -1.10 18.64 -17.10
N THR A 134 -0.96 19.75 -17.82
CA THR A 134 0.32 20.44 -18.04
C THR A 134 0.71 21.36 -16.88
N ALA A 135 0.07 21.25 -15.73
CA ALA A 135 0.38 22.05 -14.54
C ALA A 135 1.73 21.64 -13.94
N GLU A 136 2.37 22.59 -13.27
CA GLU A 136 3.59 22.33 -12.50
C GLU A 136 3.31 21.36 -11.35
N THR A 137 4.36 20.65 -10.91
CA THR A 137 4.27 19.75 -9.74
C THR A 137 3.95 20.54 -8.49
N TYR A 138 2.94 20.12 -7.75
CA TYR A 138 2.51 20.78 -6.51
C TYR A 138 2.19 19.77 -5.42
N THR A 139 2.12 20.23 -4.17
CA THR A 139 1.70 19.43 -3.02
C THR A 139 0.32 19.87 -2.56
N GLU A 140 -0.57 18.91 -2.35
CA GLU A 140 -1.88 19.10 -1.75
C GLU A 140 -1.94 18.33 -0.44
N VAL A 141 -2.40 18.97 0.63
CA VAL A 141 -2.64 18.31 1.93
C VAL A 141 -4.13 18.04 2.03
N VAL A 142 -4.47 16.78 2.23
CA VAL A 142 -5.86 16.34 2.39
C VAL A 142 -5.98 15.50 3.64
N GLU A 143 -7.14 15.55 4.26
CA GLU A 143 -7.46 14.69 5.39
C GLU A 143 -7.60 13.25 4.93
N GLY A 144 -7.03 12.33 5.71
CA GLY A 144 -7.04 10.92 5.37
C GLY A 144 -6.66 10.04 6.55
N MET A 145 -6.71 8.75 6.34
CA MET A 145 -6.30 7.73 7.32
C MET A 145 -5.63 6.57 6.61
N GLN A 146 -4.57 6.05 7.23
CA GLN A 146 -3.95 4.79 6.82
C GLN A 146 -3.98 3.80 7.97
N PHE A 147 -4.20 2.51 7.66
CA PHE A 147 -4.13 1.43 8.63
C PHE A 147 -3.53 0.16 8.00
N ASP A 148 -2.96 -0.70 8.87
CA ASP A 148 -2.17 -1.89 8.50
C ASP A 148 -3.07 -3.10 8.24
N ARG A 149 -3.93 -2.99 7.24
CA ARG A 149 -4.70 -4.09 6.66
C ARG A 149 -4.78 -3.90 5.17
N GLY A 150 -4.35 -4.91 4.43
CA GLY A 150 -4.46 -4.95 2.99
C GLY A 150 -5.68 -5.74 2.52
N TYR A 151 -5.75 -5.96 1.22
CA TYR A 151 -6.85 -6.72 0.61
C TYR A 151 -6.95 -8.15 1.15
N VAL A 152 -8.16 -8.67 1.27
CA VAL A 152 -8.42 -10.04 1.73
C VAL A 152 -7.86 -11.07 0.74
N THR A 153 -7.85 -10.76 -0.55
CA THR A 153 -7.36 -11.64 -1.62
C THR A 153 -6.74 -10.86 -2.78
N PRO A 154 -5.65 -11.37 -3.39
CA PRO A 154 -5.04 -10.77 -4.59
C PRO A 154 -5.98 -10.66 -5.79
N TYR A 155 -7.04 -11.46 -5.86
CA TYR A 155 -8.03 -11.37 -6.93
C TYR A 155 -8.82 -10.04 -6.93
N MET A 156 -8.65 -9.21 -5.90
CA MET A 156 -9.28 -7.89 -5.79
C MET A 156 -8.39 -6.73 -6.24
N VAL A 157 -7.16 -6.97 -6.72
CA VAL A 157 -6.28 -5.90 -7.20
C VAL A 157 -6.73 -5.35 -8.56
N THR A 158 -6.54 -4.05 -8.77
CA THR A 158 -6.77 -3.40 -10.08
C THR A 158 -5.49 -3.25 -10.88
N ASP A 159 -4.36 -3.11 -10.20
CA ASP A 159 -3.02 -3.06 -10.78
C ASP A 159 -2.26 -4.31 -10.33
N THR A 160 -2.10 -5.27 -11.25
CA THR A 160 -1.42 -6.54 -10.99
C THR A 160 0.09 -6.41 -10.91
N GLU A 161 0.68 -5.34 -11.46
CA GLU A 161 2.12 -5.11 -11.38
C GLU A 161 2.52 -4.59 -10.01
N LYS A 162 1.75 -3.61 -9.50
CA LYS A 162 1.96 -3.03 -8.17
C LYS A 162 1.27 -3.81 -7.06
N MET A 163 0.44 -4.81 -7.42
CA MET A 163 -0.37 -5.58 -6.47
C MET A 163 -1.21 -4.68 -5.56
N GLU A 164 -1.87 -3.68 -6.14
CA GLU A 164 -2.69 -2.70 -5.42
C GLU A 164 -4.02 -2.44 -6.11
N THR A 165 -4.98 -1.95 -5.34
CA THR A 165 -6.26 -1.44 -5.83
C THR A 165 -6.33 0.04 -5.56
N VAL A 166 -6.58 0.84 -6.60
CA VAL A 166 -6.84 2.28 -6.48
C VAL A 166 -8.24 2.58 -6.99
N TYR A 167 -9.08 3.09 -6.11
CA TYR A 167 -10.44 3.53 -6.45
C TYR A 167 -10.60 5.02 -6.19
N GLU A 168 -11.09 5.74 -7.20
CA GLU A 168 -11.55 7.12 -7.08
C GLU A 168 -13.07 7.12 -6.88
N ASP A 169 -13.60 8.07 -6.12
CA ASP A 169 -15.02 8.22 -5.78
C ASP A 169 -15.62 6.93 -5.22
N CYS A 170 -15.01 6.44 -4.15
CA CYS A 170 -15.30 5.15 -3.57
C CYS A 170 -16.33 5.26 -2.42
N SER A 171 -17.33 4.40 -2.43
CA SER A 171 -18.20 4.17 -1.27
C SER A 171 -17.53 3.22 -0.28
N VAL A 172 -17.75 3.42 1.02
CA VAL A 172 -17.10 2.65 2.08
C VAL A 172 -18.15 2.01 2.97
N LEU A 173 -18.21 0.68 2.97
CA LEU A 173 -18.99 -0.12 3.92
C LEU A 173 -18.13 -0.42 5.14
N ILE A 174 -18.62 -0.10 6.31
CA ILE A 174 -17.90 -0.25 7.57
C ILE A 174 -18.73 -1.14 8.50
N THR A 175 -18.19 -2.28 8.93
CA THR A 175 -18.87 -3.18 9.85
C THR A 175 -17.90 -3.89 10.78
N ASP A 176 -18.32 -4.15 12.00
CA ASP A 176 -17.61 -4.99 12.97
C ASP A 176 -17.98 -6.48 12.84
N LYS A 177 -18.86 -6.81 11.91
CA LYS A 177 -19.31 -8.19 11.68
C LYS A 177 -18.45 -8.90 10.64
N LYS A 178 -18.48 -10.23 10.69
CA LYS A 178 -17.99 -11.07 9.61
C LYS A 178 -19.01 -11.14 8.49
N ILE A 179 -18.55 -11.11 7.26
CA ILE A 179 -19.38 -11.29 6.07
C ILE A 179 -19.05 -12.66 5.49
N SER A 180 -19.88 -13.65 5.79
CA SER A 180 -19.73 -15.03 5.31
C SER A 180 -20.85 -15.47 4.37
N VAL A 181 -22.03 -14.85 4.48
CA VAL A 181 -23.21 -15.13 3.66
C VAL A 181 -23.39 -14.02 2.64
N PHE A 182 -23.32 -14.36 1.35
CA PHE A 182 -23.44 -13.36 0.28
C PHE A 182 -24.80 -12.68 0.25
N GLN A 183 -25.86 -13.44 0.56
CA GLN A 183 -27.25 -12.94 0.54
C GLN A 183 -27.49 -11.75 1.47
N ASP A 184 -26.73 -11.65 2.57
CA ASP A 184 -26.88 -10.56 3.54
C ASP A 184 -26.44 -9.20 3.00
N ILE A 185 -25.62 -9.19 1.94
CA ILE A 185 -25.09 -7.95 1.35
C ILE A 185 -25.63 -7.69 -0.07
N VAL A 186 -26.37 -8.63 -0.68
CA VAL A 186 -26.89 -8.50 -2.05
C VAL A 186 -27.70 -7.21 -2.26
N PRO A 187 -28.66 -6.83 -1.39
CA PRO A 187 -29.45 -5.62 -1.61
C PRO A 187 -28.60 -4.35 -1.66
N LEU A 188 -27.56 -4.30 -0.82
CA LEU A 188 -26.59 -3.20 -0.81
C LEU A 188 -25.76 -3.19 -2.10
N LEU A 189 -25.24 -4.36 -2.51
CA LEU A 189 -24.41 -4.49 -3.72
C LEU A 189 -25.20 -4.11 -4.98
N GLU A 190 -26.47 -4.49 -5.10
CA GLU A 190 -27.34 -4.08 -6.20
C GLU A 190 -27.49 -2.56 -6.28
N SER A 191 -27.67 -1.90 -5.12
CA SER A 191 -27.75 -0.44 -5.04
C SER A 191 -26.43 0.23 -5.43
N VAL A 192 -25.28 -0.34 -5.03
CA VAL A 192 -23.95 0.13 -5.41
C VAL A 192 -23.71 -0.03 -6.91
N ILE A 193 -24.07 -1.18 -7.50
CA ILE A 193 -23.95 -1.42 -8.94
C ILE A 193 -24.79 -0.44 -9.72
N GLN A 194 -26.05 -0.22 -9.33
CA GLN A 194 -26.96 0.74 -9.98
C GLN A 194 -26.44 2.18 -9.92
N SER A 195 -25.73 2.53 -8.86
CA SER A 195 -25.12 3.87 -8.71
C SER A 195 -23.81 4.02 -9.51
N GLY A 196 -23.24 2.93 -10.05
CA GLY A 196 -21.96 2.92 -10.76
C GLY A 196 -20.74 3.20 -9.87
N ARG A 197 -20.90 3.21 -8.54
CA ARG A 197 -19.83 3.49 -7.59
C ARG A 197 -18.95 2.27 -7.35
N LYS A 198 -17.72 2.54 -6.98
CA LYS A 198 -16.77 1.54 -6.48
C LYS A 198 -17.01 1.34 -4.98
N LEU A 199 -16.70 0.17 -4.45
CA LEU A 199 -16.97 -0.18 -3.06
C LEU A 199 -15.72 -0.70 -2.36
N LEU A 200 -15.36 -0.07 -1.23
CA LEU A 200 -14.48 -0.63 -0.22
C LEU A 200 -15.34 -1.26 0.87
N ILE A 201 -15.09 -2.52 1.19
CA ILE A 201 -15.70 -3.22 2.32
C ILE A 201 -14.65 -3.33 3.43
N ILE A 202 -14.95 -2.79 4.60
CA ILE A 202 -14.16 -2.93 5.83
C ILE A 202 -15.01 -3.75 6.81
N ALA A 203 -14.61 -4.99 7.05
CA ALA A 203 -15.35 -5.94 7.89
C ALA A 203 -14.40 -6.67 8.85
N GLU A 204 -14.92 -7.28 9.92
CA GLU A 204 -14.08 -8.13 10.77
C GLU A 204 -13.37 -9.20 9.95
N ASP A 205 -14.10 -9.86 9.07
CA ASP A 205 -13.57 -10.75 8.04
C ASP A 205 -14.56 -10.85 6.87
N VAL A 206 -14.06 -11.24 5.69
CA VAL A 206 -14.88 -11.59 4.53
C VAL A 206 -14.45 -12.97 4.06
N GLU A 207 -15.33 -13.95 4.20
CA GLU A 207 -14.98 -15.35 3.99
C GLU A 207 -16.12 -16.15 3.33
N GLY A 208 -15.85 -17.42 3.04
CA GLY A 208 -16.84 -18.39 2.59
C GLY A 208 -17.55 -18.01 1.29
N ASP A 209 -18.88 -18.16 1.30
CA ASP A 209 -19.74 -17.88 0.14
C ASP A 209 -19.70 -16.41 -0.29
N ALA A 210 -19.66 -15.49 0.68
CA ALA A 210 -19.60 -14.06 0.38
C ALA A 210 -18.31 -13.69 -0.39
N LEU A 211 -17.15 -14.15 0.07
CA LEU A 211 -15.88 -13.88 -0.59
C LEU A 211 -15.86 -14.44 -2.01
N SER A 212 -16.29 -15.68 -2.18
CA SER A 212 -16.31 -16.36 -3.49
C SER A 212 -17.18 -15.62 -4.50
N ASN A 213 -18.37 -15.21 -4.09
CA ASN A 213 -19.30 -14.49 -4.96
C ASN A 213 -18.81 -13.06 -5.27
N LEU A 214 -18.20 -12.36 -4.31
CA LEU A 214 -17.57 -11.05 -4.56
C LEU A 214 -16.48 -11.16 -5.62
N ILE A 215 -15.59 -12.16 -5.52
CA ILE A 215 -14.53 -12.40 -6.49
C ILE A 215 -15.12 -12.69 -7.88
N ILE A 216 -16.10 -13.58 -7.98
CA ILE A 216 -16.72 -13.95 -9.25
C ILE A 216 -17.36 -12.74 -9.93
N ASN A 217 -18.15 -11.95 -9.19
CA ASN A 217 -18.81 -10.76 -9.73
C ASN A 217 -17.81 -9.68 -10.15
N ARG A 218 -16.72 -9.53 -9.41
CA ARG A 218 -15.65 -8.63 -9.77
C ARG A 218 -14.93 -9.08 -11.05
N LEU A 219 -14.52 -10.34 -11.15
CA LEU A 219 -13.84 -10.88 -12.33
C LEU A 219 -14.71 -10.82 -13.60
N ARG A 220 -16.04 -10.92 -13.45
CA ARG A 220 -17.00 -10.72 -14.54
C ARG A 220 -17.18 -9.24 -14.92
N GLY A 221 -16.56 -8.31 -14.20
CA GLY A 221 -16.68 -6.87 -14.46
C GLY A 221 -18.00 -6.24 -14.01
N GLY A 222 -18.87 -6.99 -13.31
CA GLY A 222 -20.17 -6.50 -12.84
C GLY A 222 -20.09 -5.65 -11.55
N LEU A 223 -19.02 -5.79 -10.79
CA LEU A 223 -18.86 -5.11 -9.49
C LEU A 223 -17.41 -4.66 -9.27
N ASN A 224 -17.21 -3.38 -8.99
CA ASN A 224 -15.93 -2.84 -8.58
C ASN A 224 -15.85 -2.84 -7.05
N VAL A 225 -15.26 -3.88 -6.47
CA VAL A 225 -15.19 -4.07 -5.01
C VAL A 225 -13.79 -4.49 -4.59
N VAL A 226 -13.38 -3.99 -3.44
CA VAL A 226 -12.24 -4.49 -2.68
C VAL A 226 -12.66 -4.67 -1.22
N ALA A 227 -12.24 -5.76 -0.60
CA ALA A 227 -12.51 -6.05 0.81
C ALA A 227 -11.21 -6.09 1.60
N VAL A 228 -11.24 -5.51 2.78
CA VAL A 228 -10.15 -5.48 3.75
C VAL A 228 -10.66 -5.86 5.13
N LYS A 229 -9.78 -6.42 5.95
CA LYS A 229 -10.12 -6.70 7.35
C LYS A 229 -10.08 -5.41 8.16
N ALA A 230 -11.01 -5.28 9.10
CA ALA A 230 -11.05 -4.17 10.04
C ALA A 230 -9.74 -4.10 10.86
N PRO A 231 -9.18 -2.90 11.05
CA PRO A 231 -7.98 -2.72 11.85
C PRO A 231 -8.25 -2.95 13.34
N GLY A 232 -7.21 -3.35 14.08
CA GLY A 232 -7.28 -3.58 15.53
C GLY A 232 -8.05 -4.85 15.92
N PHE A 233 -8.25 -4.99 17.23
CA PHE A 233 -8.96 -6.11 17.86
C PHE A 233 -9.80 -5.60 19.04
N GLY A 234 -10.89 -6.32 19.37
CA GLY A 234 -11.75 -5.97 20.52
C GLY A 234 -12.25 -4.52 20.46
N ASP A 235 -12.20 -3.82 21.58
CA ASP A 235 -12.70 -2.44 21.70
C ASP A 235 -11.92 -1.46 20.82
N ARG A 236 -10.60 -1.66 20.67
CA ARG A 236 -9.78 -0.85 19.76
C ARG A 236 -10.26 -0.94 18.31
N ARG A 237 -10.75 -2.10 17.87
CA ARG A 237 -11.35 -2.25 16.54
C ARG A 237 -12.58 -1.37 16.39
N LYS A 238 -13.46 -1.36 17.42
CA LYS A 238 -14.67 -0.54 17.40
C LYS A 238 -14.34 0.96 17.31
N GLU A 239 -13.34 1.41 18.07
CA GLU A 239 -12.87 2.80 18.00
C GLU A 239 -12.31 3.14 16.62
N MET A 240 -11.45 2.27 16.04
CA MET A 240 -10.89 2.51 14.71
C MET A 240 -11.96 2.50 13.61
N LEU A 241 -12.97 1.63 13.69
CA LEU A 241 -14.11 1.65 12.76
C LEU A 241 -14.90 2.94 12.89
N GLN A 242 -15.08 3.45 14.11
CA GLN A 242 -15.75 4.73 14.35
C GLN A 242 -14.92 5.89 13.78
N ASP A 243 -13.60 5.87 13.88
CA ASP A 243 -12.71 6.87 13.29
C ASP A 243 -12.83 6.89 11.76
N ILE A 244 -12.90 5.71 11.14
CA ILE A 244 -13.13 5.58 9.69
C ILE A 244 -14.52 6.13 9.33
N ALA A 245 -15.55 5.86 10.14
CA ALA A 245 -16.89 6.37 9.91
C ALA A 245 -16.94 7.91 10.00
N ILE A 246 -16.29 8.51 11.01
CA ILE A 246 -16.17 9.96 11.14
C ILE A 246 -15.45 10.56 9.92
N LEU A 247 -14.34 9.95 9.48
CA LEU A 247 -13.58 10.43 8.32
C LEU A 247 -14.42 10.38 7.04
N THR A 248 -15.15 9.28 6.80
CA THR A 248 -15.84 9.03 5.53
C THR A 248 -17.29 9.52 5.51
N GLY A 249 -17.81 9.96 6.65
CA GLY A 249 -19.22 10.35 6.81
C GLY A 249 -20.18 9.16 6.75
N GLY A 250 -19.67 7.92 6.97
CA GLY A 250 -20.48 6.72 7.01
C GLY A 250 -20.97 6.34 8.40
N THR A 251 -21.66 5.22 8.47
CA THR A 251 -22.15 4.63 9.73
C THR A 251 -21.57 3.24 9.91
N VAL A 252 -21.08 2.93 11.10
CA VAL A 252 -20.65 1.57 11.45
C VAL A 252 -21.86 0.67 11.55
N ILE A 253 -21.92 -0.37 10.73
CA ILE A 253 -22.96 -1.38 10.78
C ILE A 253 -22.59 -2.40 11.84
N SER A 254 -23.21 -2.29 13.02
CA SER A 254 -22.96 -3.10 14.20
C SER A 254 -24.25 -3.44 14.90
N SER A 255 -24.38 -4.67 15.43
CA SER A 255 -25.52 -5.06 16.24
C SER A 255 -25.63 -4.23 17.52
N ASP A 256 -24.49 -3.82 18.09
CA ASP A 256 -24.46 -2.94 19.27
C ASP A 256 -25.14 -1.57 19.00
N LEU A 257 -25.13 -1.13 17.75
CA LEU A 257 -25.76 0.11 17.28
C LEU A 257 -27.15 -0.13 16.65
N GLY A 258 -27.64 -1.38 16.67
CA GLY A 258 -28.95 -1.76 16.14
C GLY A 258 -29.00 -1.92 14.62
N TYR A 259 -27.85 -2.02 13.94
CA TYR A 259 -27.78 -2.22 12.49
C TYR A 259 -27.46 -3.67 12.13
N GLU A 260 -28.19 -4.21 11.15
CA GLU A 260 -27.89 -5.52 10.54
C GLU A 260 -27.41 -5.32 9.10
N LEU A 261 -26.51 -6.21 8.64
CA LEU A 261 -25.97 -6.15 7.26
C LEU A 261 -27.06 -6.20 6.18
N LYS A 262 -28.08 -7.02 6.39
CA LYS A 262 -29.21 -7.17 5.46
C LYS A 262 -30.05 -5.91 5.30
N ASP A 263 -30.02 -5.01 6.30
CA ASP A 263 -30.76 -3.76 6.31
C ASP A 263 -29.89 -2.56 5.89
N ALA A 264 -28.63 -2.84 5.51
CA ALA A 264 -27.69 -1.83 5.05
C ALA A 264 -28.18 -1.16 3.75
N THR A 265 -28.16 0.15 3.73
CA THR A 265 -28.52 0.97 2.58
C THR A 265 -27.35 1.82 2.13
N ILE A 266 -27.41 2.32 0.89
CA ILE A 266 -26.37 3.19 0.33
C ILE A 266 -26.17 4.48 1.17
N GLN A 267 -27.17 4.90 1.93
CA GLN A 267 -27.11 6.09 2.79
C GLN A 267 -26.24 5.89 4.05
N LEU A 268 -26.02 4.64 4.44
CA LEU A 268 -25.16 4.29 5.56
C LEU A 268 -23.69 4.16 5.16
N LEU A 269 -23.41 4.12 3.84
CA LEU A 269 -22.06 4.06 3.34
C LEU A 269 -21.34 5.39 3.52
N GLY A 270 -20.08 5.30 3.93
CA GLY A 270 -19.16 6.41 3.83
C GLY A 270 -18.74 6.65 2.38
N SER A 271 -18.05 7.77 2.15
CA SER A 271 -17.51 8.12 0.84
C SER A 271 -16.09 8.65 0.98
N ALA A 272 -15.25 8.34 0.03
CA ALA A 272 -13.88 8.85 -0.04
C ALA A 272 -13.52 9.22 -1.48
N ARG A 273 -12.75 10.31 -1.65
CA ARG A 273 -12.24 10.75 -2.95
C ARG A 273 -11.35 9.67 -3.57
N GLN A 274 -10.47 9.08 -2.76
CA GLN A 274 -9.59 8.00 -3.20
C GLN A 274 -9.40 6.98 -2.09
N VAL A 275 -9.37 5.72 -2.49
CA VAL A 275 -9.00 4.59 -1.65
C VAL A 275 -7.89 3.81 -2.34
N LYS A 276 -6.77 3.60 -1.64
CA LYS A 276 -5.65 2.78 -2.10
C LYS A 276 -5.49 1.59 -1.15
N VAL A 277 -5.56 0.38 -1.69
CA VAL A 277 -5.43 -0.87 -0.94
C VAL A 277 -4.28 -1.67 -1.48
N GLY A 278 -3.24 -1.81 -0.68
CA GLY A 278 -2.08 -2.64 -0.96
C GLY A 278 -2.19 -4.02 -0.29
N LYS A 279 -1.09 -4.74 -0.27
CA LYS A 279 -1.00 -6.07 0.36
C LYS A 279 -1.11 -5.99 1.89
N GLU A 280 -0.58 -4.95 2.51
CA GLU A 280 -0.44 -4.84 3.97
C GLU A 280 -1.15 -3.61 4.56
N ASN A 281 -1.50 -2.64 3.74
CA ASN A 281 -2.10 -1.39 4.20
C ASN A 281 -3.26 -0.93 3.31
N THR A 282 -4.10 -0.10 3.91
CA THR A 282 -5.20 0.61 3.23
C THR A 282 -5.11 2.08 3.58
N THR A 283 -5.13 2.93 2.57
CA THR A 283 -5.14 4.39 2.69
C THR A 283 -6.46 4.93 2.16
N ILE A 284 -7.13 5.74 2.95
CA ILE A 284 -8.37 6.44 2.62
C ILE A 284 -8.06 7.93 2.60
N VAL A 285 -8.34 8.62 1.50
CA VAL A 285 -8.02 10.02 1.30
C VAL A 285 -9.26 10.80 0.89
N GLY A 286 -9.43 11.99 1.48
CA GLY A 286 -10.53 12.89 1.14
C GLY A 286 -11.89 12.29 1.47
N GLY A 287 -12.09 11.87 2.72
CA GLY A 287 -13.38 11.40 3.21
C GLY A 287 -14.42 12.51 3.22
N ALA A 288 -15.70 12.13 3.07
CA ALA A 288 -16.84 13.06 3.04
C ALA A 288 -17.39 13.38 4.44
N GLY A 289 -16.63 13.08 5.50
CA GLY A 289 -17.00 13.38 6.88
C GLY A 289 -17.06 14.87 7.18
N ASP A 290 -17.74 15.20 8.28
CA ASP A 290 -17.79 16.59 8.76
C ASP A 290 -16.42 17.03 9.27
N LYS A 291 -15.91 18.15 8.76
CA LYS A 291 -14.58 18.67 9.08
C LYS A 291 -14.43 18.99 10.57
N GLN A 292 -15.49 19.49 11.22
CA GLN A 292 -15.42 19.79 12.65
C GLN A 292 -15.35 18.51 13.48
N ALA A 293 -16.16 17.50 13.14
CA ALA A 293 -16.13 16.21 13.81
C ALA A 293 -14.75 15.50 13.66
N ILE A 294 -14.13 15.60 12.48
CA ILE A 294 -12.78 15.08 12.24
C ILE A 294 -11.75 15.83 13.12
N ALA A 295 -11.81 17.17 13.15
CA ALA A 295 -10.89 17.99 13.95
C ALA A 295 -11.02 17.70 15.45
N ASP A 296 -12.23 17.56 15.94
CA ASP A 296 -12.51 17.23 17.34
C ASP A 296 -12.00 15.84 17.71
N ARG A 297 -12.15 14.86 16.81
CA ARG A 297 -11.64 13.51 17.03
C ARG A 297 -10.10 13.47 17.01
N VAL A 298 -9.46 14.20 16.11
CA VAL A 298 -8.00 14.36 16.08
C VAL A 298 -7.47 14.97 17.38
N ALA A 299 -8.15 16.02 17.88
CA ALA A 299 -7.78 16.65 19.15
C ALA A 299 -7.94 15.68 20.33
N GLN A 300 -9.00 14.87 20.35
CA GLN A 300 -9.22 13.83 21.36
C GLN A 300 -8.09 12.78 21.34
N ILE A 301 -7.74 12.25 20.16
CA ILE A 301 -6.66 11.26 20.02
C ILE A 301 -5.33 11.86 20.50
N ARG A 302 -4.99 13.08 20.10
CA ARG A 302 -3.77 13.77 20.56
C ARG A 302 -3.72 13.96 22.08
N SER A 303 -4.85 14.10 22.75
CA SER A 303 -4.90 14.21 24.21
C SER A 303 -4.74 12.87 24.93
N GLN A 304 -4.86 11.75 24.22
CA GLN A 304 -4.71 10.39 24.75
C GLN A 304 -3.31 9.83 24.57
N ILE A 305 -2.48 10.46 23.73
CA ILE A 305 -1.07 10.15 23.50
C ILE A 305 -0.20 10.93 24.48
#